data_52d519a579048f783023807af4c59b2b
#
_entry.id   52d519a579048f783023807af4c59b2b
#
_cell.length_a   1.000
_cell.length_b   1.000
_cell.length_c   1.000
_cell.angle_alpha   90.00
_cell.angle_beta   90.00
_cell.angle_gamma   90.00
#
_symmetry.space_group_name_H-M   'P 1'
#
loop_
_entity.id
_entity.type
_entity.pdbx_description
1 polymer ?
#
loop_
_entity_poly.entity_id
_entity_poly.type
_entity_poly.pdbx_seq_one_letter_code
_entity_poly.pdbx_strand_id
1 'polypeptide(L)'
;MATPKPQIKSTFATPSCIHFLPVANEVNVDLRALITQRFTAAAGAREEGWRSDNDLASWGGNAGQTLFRVLRELADSMTATRAGGRITLDWQITACGVVRQKGEYGALAARPGAFWSGVYFVDDGYNKSDDVNLGGEVELADPRGALPAMVAPQLAFRIPGGGTAGQTETIRPSSGMIVLHPSWQPRGERRYNGEGQRVT
;
A
#
# COMPACT_ATOMS: atom_id res chain seq x y z
N MET A 1 50.44 -0.65 3.84
CA MET A 1 49.33 0.36 3.86
C MET A 1 48.04 -0.36 3.69
N ALA A 2 47.05 -0.18 4.57
CA ALA A 2 45.73 -0.81 4.41
C ALA A 2 44.97 -0.11 3.30
N THR A 3 44.48 -0.86 2.33
CA THR A 3 43.64 -0.32 1.23
C THR A 3 42.36 0.26 1.85
N PRO A 4 42.02 1.52 1.58
CA PRO A 4 40.79 2.10 2.12
C PRO A 4 39.55 1.32 1.65
N LYS A 5 38.66 0.96 2.58
CA LYS A 5 37.43 0.26 2.25
C LYS A 5 36.49 1.21 1.48
N PRO A 6 35.86 0.74 0.39
CA PRO A 6 34.91 1.56 -0.34
C PRO A 6 33.70 1.93 0.54
N GLN A 7 33.27 3.19 0.47
CA GLN A 7 32.07 3.66 1.16
C GLN A 7 30.88 3.56 0.19
N ILE A 8 29.94 2.65 0.45
CA ILE A 8 28.71 2.51 -0.31
C ILE A 8 27.63 3.38 0.35
N LYS A 9 26.98 4.23 -0.42
CA LYS A 9 25.87 5.08 0.01
C LYS A 9 24.63 4.78 -0.83
N SER A 10 23.48 4.67 -0.18
CA SER A 10 22.17 4.67 -0.86
C SER A 10 21.78 6.11 -1.20
N THR A 11 21.64 6.41 -2.49
CA THR A 11 21.11 7.69 -2.96
C THR A 11 19.72 7.46 -3.56
N PHE A 12 18.84 8.46 -3.42
CA PHE A 12 17.46 8.41 -3.95
C PHE A 12 16.61 7.26 -3.39
N ALA A 13 16.78 6.95 -2.09
CA ALA A 13 15.94 5.98 -1.42
C ALA A 13 14.46 6.40 -1.49
N THR A 14 13.60 5.43 -1.82
CA THR A 14 12.14 5.61 -1.79
C THR A 14 11.62 5.03 -0.48
N PRO A 15 11.11 5.87 0.45
CA PRO A 15 10.60 5.37 1.72
C PRO A 15 9.24 4.69 1.52
N SER A 16 9.03 3.54 2.14
CA SER A 16 7.74 2.90 2.29
C SER A 16 7.58 2.42 3.73
N CYS A 17 6.33 2.34 4.21
CA CYS A 17 6.01 1.86 5.54
C CYS A 17 5.03 0.70 5.43
N ILE A 18 5.34 -0.39 6.14
CA ILE A 18 4.40 -1.46 6.42
C ILE A 18 4.12 -1.40 7.93
N HIS A 19 2.86 -1.21 8.28
CA HIS A 19 2.41 -1.11 9.66
C HIS A 19 1.16 -1.96 9.87
N PHE A 20 0.98 -2.49 11.08
CA PHE A 20 -0.24 -3.20 11.47
C PHE A 20 -1.02 -2.35 12.47
N LEU A 21 -2.28 -2.14 12.17
CA LEU A 21 -3.17 -1.39 13.05
C LEU A 21 -3.37 -2.16 14.37
N PRO A 22 -3.00 -1.62 15.54
CA PRO A 22 -3.09 -2.35 16.82
C PRO A 22 -4.50 -2.82 17.17
N VAL A 23 -5.52 -2.04 16.78
CA VAL A 23 -6.96 -2.32 17.02
C VAL A 23 -7.65 -2.84 15.76
N ALA A 24 -6.92 -3.53 14.89
CA ALA A 24 -7.43 -3.99 13.60
C ALA A 24 -8.68 -4.85 13.72
N ASN A 25 -8.77 -5.72 14.71
CA ASN A 25 -9.93 -6.63 14.86
C ASN A 25 -11.24 -5.87 15.01
N GLU A 26 -11.26 -4.80 15.79
CA GLU A 26 -12.45 -3.96 16.00
C GLU A 26 -12.75 -3.11 14.76
N VAL A 27 -11.75 -2.41 14.26
CA VAL A 27 -11.87 -1.53 13.09
C VAL A 27 -12.30 -2.30 11.85
N ASN A 28 -11.76 -3.52 11.65
CA ASN A 28 -12.06 -4.33 10.48
C ASN A 28 -13.51 -4.83 10.46
N VAL A 29 -14.09 -5.18 11.61
CA VAL A 29 -15.48 -5.61 11.67
C VAL A 29 -16.40 -4.50 11.16
N ASP A 30 -16.22 -3.29 11.66
CA ASP A 30 -17.07 -2.14 11.31
C ASP A 30 -16.84 -1.69 9.86
N LEU A 31 -15.57 -1.52 9.45
CA LEU A 31 -15.26 -1.09 8.08
C LEU A 31 -15.72 -2.12 7.06
N ARG A 32 -15.52 -3.41 7.34
CA ARG A 32 -15.99 -4.47 6.44
C ARG A 32 -17.50 -4.40 6.25
N ALA A 33 -18.26 -4.26 7.31
CA ALA A 33 -19.73 -4.15 7.26
C ALA A 33 -20.14 -2.94 6.39
N LEU A 34 -19.59 -1.75 6.65
CA LEU A 34 -19.91 -0.53 5.93
C LEU A 34 -19.55 -0.59 4.45
N ILE A 35 -18.34 -1.09 4.13
CA ILE A 35 -17.87 -1.22 2.74
C ILE A 35 -18.72 -2.25 1.99
N THR A 36 -18.98 -3.42 2.59
CA THR A 36 -19.78 -4.48 1.97
C THR A 36 -21.23 -4.04 1.74
N GLN A 37 -21.82 -3.30 2.67
CA GLN A 37 -23.17 -2.73 2.49
C GLN A 37 -23.23 -1.84 1.24
N ARG A 38 -22.25 -0.96 1.05
CA ARG A 38 -22.18 -0.08 -0.14
C ARG A 38 -21.90 -0.86 -1.43
N PHE A 39 -21.03 -1.85 -1.36
CA PHE A 39 -20.76 -2.75 -2.47
C PHE A 39 -22.02 -3.48 -2.93
N THR A 40 -22.80 -4.03 -2.00
CA THR A 40 -24.04 -4.77 -2.31
C THR A 40 -25.12 -3.86 -2.90
N ALA A 41 -25.16 -2.59 -2.50
CA ALA A 41 -26.11 -1.61 -3.04
C ALA A 41 -25.71 -1.11 -4.44
N ALA A 42 -24.48 -1.30 -4.87
CA ALA A 42 -23.97 -0.86 -6.17
C ALA A 42 -24.17 -1.95 -7.24
N ALA A 43 -24.72 -1.58 -8.38
CA ALA A 43 -24.87 -2.50 -9.52
C ALA A 43 -23.60 -2.51 -10.38
N GLY A 44 -23.08 -3.70 -10.71
CA GLY A 44 -22.10 -3.93 -11.77
C GLY A 44 -20.70 -4.33 -11.30
N ALA A 45 -20.18 -5.42 -11.87
CA ALA A 45 -18.79 -5.87 -11.73
C ALA A 45 -17.88 -5.08 -12.68
N ARG A 46 -16.64 -4.81 -12.25
CA ARG A 46 -15.57 -4.22 -13.08
C ARG A 46 -14.32 -5.10 -12.93
N GLU A 47 -13.48 -5.16 -13.94
CA GLU A 47 -12.22 -5.95 -13.89
C GLU A 47 -11.29 -5.53 -12.76
N GLU A 48 -11.30 -4.26 -12.38
CA GLU A 48 -10.53 -3.71 -11.26
C GLU A 48 -11.25 -3.83 -9.90
N GLY A 49 -12.41 -4.48 -9.86
CA GLY A 49 -13.25 -4.57 -8.68
C GLY A 49 -14.12 -3.32 -8.44
N TRP A 50 -14.95 -3.40 -7.42
CA TRP A 50 -15.78 -2.27 -7.01
C TRP A 50 -14.99 -1.28 -6.15
N ARG A 51 -15.27 0.00 -6.37
CA ARG A 51 -14.71 1.11 -5.61
C ARG A 51 -15.80 2.14 -5.31
N SER A 52 -15.86 2.61 -4.05
CA SER A 52 -16.69 3.75 -3.67
C SER A 52 -16.10 5.08 -4.16
N ASP A 53 -16.82 6.16 -3.98
CA ASP A 53 -16.28 7.51 -4.07
C ASP A 53 -15.21 7.74 -2.98
N ASN A 54 -14.43 8.80 -3.13
CA ASN A 54 -13.33 9.13 -2.22
C ASN A 54 -13.83 9.86 -0.94
N ASP A 55 -14.93 9.42 -0.38
CA ASP A 55 -15.67 10.07 0.70
C ASP A 55 -15.79 9.22 1.98
N LEU A 56 -14.91 8.24 2.17
CA LEU A 56 -14.91 7.37 3.36
C LEU A 56 -15.01 8.16 4.68
N ALA A 57 -14.47 9.37 4.71
CA ALA A 57 -14.55 10.25 5.88
C ALA A 57 -16.00 10.57 6.29
N SER A 58 -16.94 10.57 5.34
CA SER A 58 -18.35 10.90 5.58
C SER A 58 -19.17 9.72 6.14
N TRP A 59 -18.74 8.49 5.84
CA TRP A 59 -19.53 7.29 6.18
C TRP A 59 -18.75 6.19 6.92
N GLY A 60 -17.43 6.33 7.06
CA GLY A 60 -16.59 5.33 7.74
C GLY A 60 -16.76 5.26 9.27
N GLY A 61 -17.54 6.16 9.86
CA GLY A 61 -17.86 6.16 11.30
C GLY A 61 -16.61 6.24 12.18
N ASN A 62 -16.71 5.71 13.39
CA ASN A 62 -15.60 5.69 14.36
C ASN A 62 -14.40 4.85 13.87
N ALA A 63 -14.67 3.77 13.15
CA ALA A 63 -13.61 2.92 12.59
C ALA A 63 -12.78 3.67 11.56
N GLY A 64 -13.43 4.42 10.66
CA GLY A 64 -12.75 5.31 9.70
C GLY A 64 -11.94 6.41 10.39
N GLN A 65 -12.50 7.04 11.43
CA GLN A 65 -11.78 8.07 12.20
C GLN A 65 -10.55 7.50 12.92
N THR A 66 -10.64 6.30 13.47
CA THR A 66 -9.52 5.60 14.10
C THR A 66 -8.41 5.30 13.10
N LEU A 67 -8.77 4.77 11.92
CA LEU A 67 -7.82 4.54 10.83
C LEU A 67 -7.15 5.86 10.40
N PHE A 68 -7.91 6.92 10.18
CA PHE A 68 -7.35 8.22 9.74
C PHE A 68 -6.40 8.84 10.77
N ARG A 69 -6.65 8.66 12.07
CA ARG A 69 -5.74 9.11 13.11
C ARG A 69 -4.38 8.42 12.96
N VAL A 70 -4.37 7.09 12.84
CA VAL A 70 -3.13 6.32 12.69
C VAL A 70 -2.42 6.68 11.38
N LEU A 71 -3.15 6.90 10.28
CA LEU A 71 -2.54 7.32 9.01
C LEU A 71 -1.87 8.70 9.12
N ARG A 72 -2.44 9.66 9.87
CA ARG A 72 -1.80 10.96 10.14
C ARG A 72 -0.52 10.79 10.97
N GLU A 73 -0.56 9.99 12.03
CA GLU A 73 0.60 9.68 12.87
C GLU A 73 1.74 9.04 12.05
N LEU A 74 1.43 8.10 11.16
CA LEU A 74 2.41 7.50 10.25
C LEU A 74 2.98 8.53 9.28
N ALA A 75 2.13 9.34 8.65
CA ALA A 75 2.55 10.38 7.72
C ALA A 75 3.47 11.40 8.39
N ASP A 76 3.15 11.85 9.62
CA ASP A 76 4.03 12.74 10.40
C ASP A 76 5.36 12.08 10.72
N SER A 77 5.36 10.79 11.10
CA SER A 77 6.58 10.07 11.45
C SER A 77 7.54 9.89 10.27
N MET A 78 6.99 9.85 9.05
CA MET A 78 7.74 9.65 7.80
C MET A 78 8.05 10.97 7.08
N THR A 79 7.57 12.11 7.59
CA THR A 79 7.76 13.42 6.95
C THR A 79 8.73 14.27 7.79
N ALA A 80 9.62 14.95 7.10
CA ALA A 80 10.54 15.91 7.70
C ALA A 80 10.66 17.15 6.84
N THR A 81 11.08 18.26 7.42
CA THR A 81 11.50 19.42 6.64
C THR A 81 12.77 19.08 5.85
N ARG A 82 13.07 19.86 4.80
CA ARG A 82 14.32 19.69 4.04
C ARG A 82 15.58 19.86 4.91
N ALA A 83 15.47 20.59 6.00
CA ALA A 83 16.55 20.74 7.00
C ALA A 83 16.65 19.55 7.99
N GLY A 84 15.79 18.53 7.86
CA GLY A 84 15.76 17.35 8.71
C GLY A 84 14.96 17.51 10.01
N GLY A 85 14.30 18.65 10.24
CA GLY A 85 13.45 18.87 11.42
C GLY A 85 12.14 18.10 11.32
N ARG A 86 11.61 17.65 12.47
CA ARG A 86 10.25 17.10 12.57
C ARG A 86 9.23 18.17 12.23
N ILE A 87 8.12 17.75 11.63
CA ILE A 87 6.99 18.61 11.32
C ILE A 87 5.70 17.84 11.61
N THR A 88 4.70 18.54 12.14
CA THR A 88 3.33 18.04 12.25
C THR A 88 2.47 18.85 11.29
N LEU A 89 1.72 18.16 10.45
CA LEU A 89 0.91 18.76 9.41
C LEU A 89 -0.56 18.41 9.60
N ASP A 90 -1.44 19.31 9.18
CA ASP A 90 -2.87 19.00 9.08
C ASP A 90 -3.14 18.23 7.78
N TRP A 91 -2.92 16.91 7.84
CA TRP A 91 -3.11 16.02 6.71
C TRP A 91 -4.59 15.89 6.34
N GLN A 92 -4.92 16.31 5.13
CA GLN A 92 -6.22 16.02 4.53
C GLN A 92 -6.17 14.62 3.91
N ILE A 93 -7.06 13.74 4.35
CA ILE A 93 -7.11 12.36 3.87
C ILE A 93 -8.35 12.18 3.02
N THR A 94 -8.16 11.72 1.79
CA THR A 94 -9.23 11.22 0.94
C THR A 94 -9.08 9.70 0.83
N ALA A 95 -10.15 8.96 1.06
CA ALA A 95 -10.13 7.50 1.02
C ALA A 95 -11.44 6.94 0.47
N CYS A 96 -11.35 5.75 -0.09
CA CYS A 96 -12.48 4.98 -0.62
C CYS A 96 -12.42 3.55 -0.11
N GLY A 97 -13.55 2.88 -0.05
CA GLY A 97 -13.62 1.44 0.10
C GLY A 97 -13.46 0.75 -1.26
N VAL A 98 -12.76 -0.37 -1.29
CA VAL A 98 -12.60 -1.20 -2.47
C VAL A 98 -12.93 -2.65 -2.10
N VAL A 99 -13.72 -3.32 -2.96
CA VAL A 99 -13.97 -4.75 -2.85
C VAL A 99 -13.48 -5.42 -4.12
N ARG A 100 -12.64 -6.46 -3.94
CA ARG A 100 -12.18 -7.31 -5.04
C ARG A 100 -12.63 -8.74 -4.85
N GLN A 101 -13.07 -9.31 -5.95
CA GLN A 101 -13.45 -10.72 -6.09
C GLN A 101 -12.39 -11.46 -6.90
N LYS A 102 -12.55 -12.77 -7.00
CA LYS A 102 -11.68 -13.63 -7.79
C LYS A 102 -11.54 -13.13 -9.24
N GLY A 103 -10.31 -13.05 -9.70
CA GLY A 103 -9.98 -12.58 -11.05
C GLY A 103 -9.74 -11.08 -11.17
N GLU A 104 -10.08 -10.28 -10.16
CA GLU A 104 -9.91 -8.83 -10.19
C GLU A 104 -8.51 -8.41 -9.72
N TYR A 105 -8.08 -7.21 -10.13
CA TYR A 105 -6.74 -6.69 -9.87
C TYR A 105 -6.76 -5.17 -9.65
N GLY A 106 -5.65 -4.59 -9.23
CA GLY A 106 -5.47 -3.15 -9.17
C GLY A 106 -4.40 -2.69 -10.15
N ALA A 107 -4.76 -1.87 -11.13
CA ALA A 107 -3.83 -1.36 -12.12
C ALA A 107 -2.66 -0.60 -11.45
N LEU A 108 -1.47 -0.78 -12.00
CA LEU A 108 -0.27 -0.08 -11.54
C LEU A 108 -0.38 1.40 -11.91
N ALA A 109 -0.49 2.26 -10.90
CA ALA A 109 -0.65 3.70 -11.10
C ALA A 109 -0.08 4.53 -9.95
N ALA A 110 0.46 5.70 -10.27
CA ALA A 110 0.77 6.75 -9.30
C ALA A 110 -0.51 7.52 -8.93
N ARG A 111 -0.45 8.27 -7.83
CA ARG A 111 -1.56 9.10 -7.34
C ARG A 111 -1.13 10.57 -7.27
N PRO A 112 -1.05 11.28 -8.42
CA PRO A 112 -0.64 12.68 -8.45
C PRO A 112 -1.60 13.55 -7.63
N GLY A 113 -1.06 14.60 -7.02
CA GLY A 113 -1.84 15.53 -6.20
C GLY A 113 -1.87 15.21 -4.71
N ALA A 114 -1.34 14.06 -4.28
CA ALA A 114 -1.12 13.74 -2.89
C ALA A 114 0.38 13.74 -2.55
N PHE A 115 0.72 13.79 -1.27
CA PHE A 115 2.10 13.61 -0.80
C PHE A 115 2.37 12.14 -0.48
N TRP A 116 1.48 11.51 0.28
CA TRP A 116 1.47 10.09 0.58
C TRP A 116 0.29 9.40 -0.08
N SER A 117 0.45 8.14 -0.40
CA SER A 117 -0.59 7.21 -0.84
C SER A 117 -0.44 5.89 -0.10
N GLY A 118 -1.54 5.17 0.07
CA GLY A 118 -1.48 3.89 0.76
C GLY A 118 -2.71 3.04 0.55
N VAL A 119 -2.66 1.87 1.18
CA VAL A 119 -3.78 0.93 1.26
C VAL A 119 -3.83 0.34 2.67
N TYR A 120 -5.03 0.17 3.18
CA TYR A 120 -5.32 -0.58 4.41
C TYR A 120 -6.12 -1.82 4.06
N PHE A 121 -5.68 -2.98 4.52
CA PHE A 121 -6.36 -4.25 4.29
C PHE A 121 -7.32 -4.54 5.45
N VAL A 122 -8.60 -4.27 5.22
CA VAL A 122 -9.69 -4.63 6.15
C VAL A 122 -9.85 -6.15 6.20
N ASP A 123 -9.83 -6.77 5.03
CA ASP A 123 -9.84 -8.23 4.87
C ASP A 123 -8.96 -8.61 3.67
N ASP A 124 -7.94 -9.42 3.91
CA ASP A 124 -7.04 -9.88 2.85
C ASP A 124 -7.68 -10.89 1.90
N GLY A 125 -8.81 -11.46 2.28
CA GLY A 125 -9.56 -12.45 1.51
C GLY A 125 -8.93 -13.84 1.47
N TYR A 126 -7.81 -14.06 2.13
CA TYR A 126 -7.08 -15.33 2.07
C TYR A 126 -7.65 -16.42 2.97
N ASN A 127 -8.59 -16.10 3.88
CA ASN A 127 -9.17 -17.04 4.82
C ASN A 127 -8.10 -17.83 5.62
N LYS A 128 -7.02 -17.14 6.01
CA LYS A 128 -5.85 -17.71 6.71
C LYS A 128 -5.07 -18.75 5.89
N SER A 129 -5.23 -18.78 4.58
CA SER A 129 -4.45 -19.64 3.69
C SER A 129 -3.09 -19.03 3.37
N ASP A 130 -2.04 -19.85 3.39
CA ASP A 130 -0.69 -19.46 2.97
C ASP A 130 -0.39 -19.79 1.50
N ASP A 131 -1.40 -20.25 0.74
CA ASP A 131 -1.24 -20.58 -0.67
C ASP A 131 -0.79 -19.33 -1.47
N VAL A 132 0.38 -19.44 -2.07
CA VAL A 132 0.98 -18.37 -2.89
C VAL A 132 0.21 -18.10 -4.19
N ASN A 133 -0.58 -19.09 -4.66
CA ASN A 133 -1.36 -18.96 -5.89
C ASN A 133 -2.60 -18.08 -5.74
N LEU A 134 -2.95 -17.70 -4.51
CA LEU A 134 -4.07 -16.77 -4.26
C LEU A 134 -3.81 -15.40 -4.85
N GLY A 135 -2.54 -15.04 -5.10
CA GLY A 135 -2.19 -13.76 -5.72
C GLY A 135 -2.63 -12.55 -4.91
N GLY A 136 -2.83 -11.43 -5.59
CA GLY A 136 -3.32 -10.19 -4.97
C GLY A 136 -2.27 -9.45 -4.14
N GLU A 137 -0.98 -9.73 -4.33
CA GLU A 137 0.11 -8.99 -3.71
C GLU A 137 0.07 -7.53 -4.14
N VAL A 138 0.45 -6.64 -3.21
CA VAL A 138 0.73 -5.25 -3.53
C VAL A 138 2.04 -5.18 -4.30
N GLU A 139 2.04 -4.45 -5.39
CA GLU A 139 3.22 -4.15 -6.17
C GLU A 139 3.60 -2.68 -6.04
N LEU A 140 4.84 -2.42 -5.65
CA LEU A 140 5.44 -1.09 -5.66
C LEU A 140 6.53 -1.08 -6.73
N ALA A 141 6.31 -0.36 -7.83
CA ALA A 141 7.30 -0.28 -8.89
C ALA A 141 8.45 0.65 -8.51
N ASP A 142 9.66 0.31 -8.96
CA ASP A 142 10.79 1.23 -8.87
C ASP A 142 10.51 2.45 -9.75
N PRO A 143 10.45 3.67 -9.19
CA PRO A 143 10.15 4.87 -9.97
C PRO A 143 11.23 5.24 -10.99
N ARG A 144 12.43 4.66 -10.86
CA ARG A 144 13.53 4.81 -11.84
C ARG A 144 13.34 3.92 -13.07
N GLY A 145 12.33 3.07 -13.07
CA GLY A 145 12.04 2.12 -14.14
C GLY A 145 12.91 0.87 -14.09
N ALA A 146 12.76 0.03 -15.10
CA ALA A 146 13.38 -1.29 -15.19
C ALA A 146 14.80 -1.28 -15.79
N LEU A 147 15.38 -0.13 -16.11
CA LEU A 147 16.67 -0.02 -16.83
C LEU A 147 17.80 -0.86 -16.23
N PRO A 148 18.03 -0.91 -14.90
CA PRO A 148 19.07 -1.77 -14.35
C PRO A 148 18.85 -3.26 -14.62
N ALA A 149 17.61 -3.73 -14.57
CA ALA A 149 17.28 -5.13 -14.83
C ALA A 149 17.31 -5.49 -16.32
N MET A 150 17.08 -4.54 -17.21
CA MET A 150 17.10 -4.76 -18.66
C MET A 150 18.50 -5.12 -19.19
N VAL A 151 19.57 -4.60 -18.57
CA VAL A 151 20.95 -4.85 -19.00
C VAL A 151 21.43 -6.22 -18.54
N ALA A 152 21.12 -6.60 -17.31
CA ALA A 152 21.56 -7.85 -16.70
C ALA A 152 20.53 -8.30 -15.65
N PRO A 153 19.43 -8.95 -16.05
CA PRO A 153 18.32 -9.28 -15.16
C PRO A 153 18.69 -10.24 -14.01
N GLN A 154 19.80 -10.98 -14.15
CA GLN A 154 20.31 -11.88 -13.11
C GLN A 154 21.19 -11.17 -12.07
N LEU A 155 21.50 -9.88 -12.25
CA LEU A 155 22.33 -9.12 -11.33
C LEU A 155 21.50 -8.08 -10.57
N ALA A 156 21.92 -7.79 -9.34
CA ALA A 156 21.35 -6.73 -8.51
C ALA A 156 22.46 -5.85 -7.94
N PHE A 157 22.17 -4.58 -7.70
CA PHE A 157 23.06 -3.68 -7.01
C PHE A 157 23.09 -4.01 -5.51
N ARG A 158 24.28 -3.99 -4.91
CA ARG A 158 24.42 -4.11 -3.45
C ARG A 158 24.03 -2.77 -2.82
N ILE A 159 22.88 -2.74 -2.17
CA ILE A 159 22.34 -1.55 -1.51
C ILE A 159 22.45 -1.74 0.01
N PRO A 160 23.10 -0.83 0.76
CA PRO A 160 23.10 -0.88 2.21
C PRO A 160 21.67 -0.85 2.77
N GLY A 161 21.37 -1.76 3.71
CA GLY A 161 20.01 -1.92 4.25
C GLY A 161 19.09 -2.80 3.41
N GLY A 162 19.57 -3.34 2.30
CA GLY A 162 18.79 -4.15 1.37
C GLY A 162 18.01 -3.28 0.37
N GLY A 163 17.15 -3.92 -0.39
CA GLY A 163 16.33 -3.28 -1.43
C GLY A 163 16.71 -3.74 -2.83
N THR A 164 15.88 -3.38 -3.76
CA THR A 164 16.00 -3.70 -5.18
C THR A 164 16.19 -2.42 -6.00
N ALA A 165 16.78 -2.56 -7.16
CA ALA A 165 16.91 -1.45 -8.11
C ALA A 165 16.37 -1.90 -9.47
N GLY A 166 15.37 -1.19 -9.98
CA GLY A 166 14.70 -1.50 -11.24
C GLY A 166 13.79 -2.73 -11.18
N GLN A 167 13.43 -3.18 -9.99
CA GLN A 167 12.50 -4.28 -9.76
C GLN A 167 11.23 -3.78 -9.07
N THR A 168 10.16 -4.57 -9.19
CA THR A 168 8.93 -4.33 -8.45
C THR A 168 9.03 -5.01 -7.09
N GLU A 169 8.86 -4.25 -6.03
CA GLU A 169 8.70 -4.80 -4.68
C GLU A 169 7.32 -5.42 -4.55
N THR A 170 7.26 -6.61 -3.98
CA THR A 170 6.01 -7.36 -3.86
C THR A 170 5.72 -7.64 -2.38
N ILE A 171 4.56 -7.18 -1.90
CA ILE A 171 4.14 -7.31 -0.50
C ILE A 171 2.89 -8.18 -0.46
N ARG A 172 2.94 -9.31 0.26
CA ARG A 172 1.76 -10.13 0.52
C ARG A 172 0.88 -9.44 1.55
N PRO A 173 -0.39 -9.13 1.23
CA PRO A 173 -1.28 -8.47 2.18
C PRO A 173 -1.65 -9.36 3.35
N SER A 174 -1.99 -8.72 4.46
CA SER A 174 -2.60 -9.35 5.62
C SER A 174 -3.64 -8.43 6.22
N SER A 175 -4.71 -8.95 6.77
CA SER A 175 -5.75 -8.15 7.41
C SER A 175 -5.17 -7.31 8.55
N GLY A 176 -5.53 -6.03 8.58
CA GLY A 176 -4.96 -5.05 9.51
C GLY A 176 -3.67 -4.36 9.04
N MET A 177 -3.13 -4.77 7.89
CA MET A 177 -1.91 -4.17 7.32
C MET A 177 -2.21 -2.83 6.64
N ILE A 178 -1.34 -1.86 6.91
CA ILE A 178 -1.23 -0.59 6.19
C ILE A 178 0.05 -0.64 5.37
N VAL A 179 -0.04 -0.30 4.09
CA VAL A 179 1.12 0.00 3.25
C VAL A 179 1.04 1.47 2.86
N LEU A 180 2.03 2.27 3.24
CA LEU A 180 2.12 3.71 2.94
C LEU A 180 3.39 3.97 2.13
N HIS A 181 3.28 4.77 1.06
CA HIS A 181 4.37 5.07 0.14
C HIS A 181 4.19 6.47 -0.46
N PRO A 182 5.25 7.09 -1.02
CA PRO A 182 5.10 8.35 -1.74
C PRO A 182 4.10 8.23 -2.88
N SER A 183 3.24 9.22 -3.06
CA SER A 183 2.16 9.17 -4.04
C SER A 183 2.64 9.10 -5.51
N TRP A 184 3.84 9.56 -5.77
CA TRP A 184 4.48 9.49 -7.10
C TRP A 184 5.02 8.09 -7.45
N GLN A 185 5.17 7.18 -6.46
CA GLN A 185 5.55 5.79 -6.71
C GLN A 185 4.36 5.01 -7.24
N PRO A 186 4.46 4.37 -8.42
CA PRO A 186 3.37 3.54 -8.92
C PRO A 186 3.14 2.34 -8.02
N ARG A 187 1.87 2.12 -7.63
CA ARG A 187 1.39 0.98 -6.86
C ARG A 187 0.28 0.27 -7.63
N GLY A 188 0.33 -1.03 -7.63
CA GLY A 188 -0.71 -1.92 -8.14
C GLY A 188 -1.02 -3.04 -7.16
N GLU A 189 -1.94 -3.89 -7.54
CA GLU A 189 -2.23 -5.15 -6.86
C GLU A 189 -2.39 -6.24 -7.91
N ARG A 190 -1.68 -7.35 -7.74
CA ARG A 190 -1.78 -8.51 -8.63
C ARG A 190 -3.20 -9.06 -8.64
N ARG A 191 -3.49 -9.83 -9.67
CA ARG A 191 -4.77 -10.54 -9.77
C ARG A 191 -5.01 -11.39 -8.52
N TYR A 192 -6.16 -11.18 -7.89
CA TYR A 192 -6.61 -11.93 -6.72
C TYR A 192 -7.36 -13.18 -7.18
N ASN A 193 -6.98 -14.36 -6.70
CA ASN A 193 -7.54 -15.64 -7.12
C ASN A 193 -8.28 -16.38 -5.98
N GLY A 194 -8.38 -15.76 -4.79
CA GLY A 194 -9.12 -16.36 -3.67
C GLY A 194 -10.63 -16.37 -3.90
N GLU A 195 -11.32 -17.32 -3.24
CA GLU A 195 -12.78 -17.46 -3.32
C GLU A 195 -13.52 -16.46 -2.42
N GLY A 196 -12.84 -15.83 -1.46
CA GLY A 196 -13.39 -14.79 -0.59
C GLY A 196 -13.42 -13.42 -1.27
N GLN A 197 -13.94 -12.44 -0.52
CA GLN A 197 -13.85 -11.04 -0.91
C GLN A 197 -12.64 -10.40 -0.22
N ARG A 198 -11.82 -9.70 -0.98
CA ARG A 198 -10.82 -8.79 -0.42
C ARG A 198 -11.45 -7.42 -0.23
N VAL A 199 -11.24 -6.83 0.94
CA VAL A 199 -11.80 -5.53 1.32
C VAL A 199 -10.65 -4.61 1.75
N THR A 200 -10.52 -3.47 1.08
CA THR A 200 -9.51 -2.46 1.41
C THR A 200 -10.10 -1.07 1.49
#